data_c5d6329a33b6bec13961f0e8ed7ebcfe
#
_entry.id   c5d6329a33b6bec13961f0e8ed7ebcfe
#
_cell.length_a   1.000
_cell.length_b   1.000
_cell.length_c   1.000
_cell.angle_alpha   90.00
_cell.angle_beta   90.00
_cell.angle_gamma   90.00
#
_symmetry.space_group_name_H-M   'P 1'
#
loop_
_entity.id
_entity.type
_entity.pdbx_description
1 polymer ?
#
loop_
_entity_poly.entity_id
_entity_poly.type
_entity_poly.pdbx_seq_one_letter_code
_entity_poly.pdbx_strand_id
1 'polypeptide(L)'
;MIDIMDYQFLTNHMGAPELGELRDCNRLLDDPAALRTQLAEDGYLLIRGFHPREEILAVRQQMLQILADAGRIDPDQPLVEGRIRDGARSTFRGGIGEAPGFRPVVEHARIMEFFARLLGGPTMTFDFKWTREVGTGDATGAHLDAVYMGRGTPNLLTCWTPWGDISPEQGTLAILVGSHRLPGWEQVHQTYGRMDVDRDHVEGWFSNDPRHLAATYGGQWATTTFNAGDILIFGMRTLHASTTNTTQRFRLSSDTRYQLASDPIDERWIAKAGKPPIGHYGWHAAPLVPMADKKREWGLV
;
A
#
# COMPACT_ATOMS: atom_id res chain seq x y z
N MET A 1 -19.15 -10.04 12.92
CA MET A 1 -19.75 -9.08 11.96
C MET A 1 -19.34 -7.71 12.47
N ILE A 2 -18.22 -7.17 11.97
CA ILE A 2 -17.72 -5.85 12.38
C ILE A 2 -18.64 -4.84 11.67
N ASP A 3 -19.23 -3.95 12.46
CA ASP A 3 -20.22 -2.99 12.00
C ASP A 3 -19.60 -2.04 10.98
N ILE A 4 -20.18 -1.95 9.79
CA ILE A 4 -19.67 -1.19 8.63
C ILE A 4 -19.68 0.33 8.91
N MET A 5 -20.31 0.79 9.99
CA MET A 5 -20.44 2.22 10.32
C MET A 5 -19.17 2.87 10.91
N ASP A 6 -18.18 2.10 11.39
CA ASP A 6 -16.97 2.65 11.99
C ASP A 6 -15.82 2.93 11.01
N TYR A 7 -15.99 2.65 9.72
CA TYR A 7 -14.95 2.79 8.69
C TYR A 7 -14.96 4.14 7.95
N GLN A 8 -15.34 5.23 8.59
CA GLN A 8 -15.16 6.56 7.98
C GLN A 8 -13.70 7.03 8.10
N PHE A 9 -12.82 6.26 7.50
CA PHE A 9 -11.41 6.53 7.36
C PHE A 9 -11.18 7.76 6.49
N LEU A 10 -10.64 8.84 7.07
CA LEU A 10 -10.11 10.01 6.34
C LEU A 10 -11.04 10.53 5.23
N THR A 11 -12.35 10.47 5.39
CA THR A 11 -13.30 11.04 4.45
C THR A 11 -13.81 12.40 4.89
N ASN A 12 -14.40 13.15 3.97
CA ASN A 12 -14.82 14.55 3.96
C ASN A 12 -15.67 15.08 5.14
N HIS A 13 -15.94 14.30 6.18
CA HIS A 13 -16.50 14.80 7.44
C HIS A 13 -15.44 15.29 8.43
N MET A 14 -14.18 15.05 8.11
CA MET A 14 -13.06 15.77 8.70
C MET A 14 -12.83 16.98 7.82
N GLY A 15 -13.09 18.17 8.34
CA GLY A 15 -12.82 19.40 7.62
C GLY A 15 -11.42 19.34 7.00
N ALA A 16 -11.27 19.76 5.76
CA ALA A 16 -10.06 19.75 4.96
C ALA A 16 -8.74 20.21 5.64
N PRO A 17 -8.70 20.83 6.84
CA PRO A 17 -7.46 21.22 7.51
C PRO A 17 -6.63 20.07 8.09
N GLU A 18 -7.19 18.87 8.25
CA GLU A 18 -6.50 17.78 8.95
C GLU A 18 -5.75 16.83 8.01
N LEU A 19 -6.03 16.86 6.71
CA LEU A 19 -5.37 16.05 5.70
C LEU A 19 -4.46 16.93 4.83
N GLY A 20 -3.14 16.73 4.95
CA GLY A 20 -2.16 17.42 4.13
C GLY A 20 -2.11 16.90 2.70
N GLU A 21 -1.46 17.64 1.83
CA GLU A 21 -1.18 17.26 0.44
C GLU A 21 0.21 16.63 0.35
N LEU A 22 0.34 15.48 -0.33
CA LEU A 22 1.63 14.88 -0.62
C LEU A 22 2.40 15.74 -1.63
N ARG A 23 3.66 16.03 -1.32
CA ARG A 23 4.57 16.77 -2.22
C ARG A 23 5.23 15.81 -3.21
N ASP A 24 5.22 16.14 -4.50
CA ASP A 24 5.95 15.37 -5.48
C ASP A 24 7.46 15.64 -5.42
N CYS A 25 8.22 14.66 -5.93
CA CYS A 25 9.67 14.67 -5.97
C CYS A 25 10.23 14.76 -7.39
N ASN A 26 9.42 15.10 -8.39
CA ASN A 26 9.82 15.06 -9.80
C ASN A 26 11.08 15.88 -10.09
N ARG A 27 11.24 17.03 -9.42
CA ARG A 27 12.44 17.87 -9.53
C ARG A 27 13.75 17.20 -9.08
N LEU A 28 13.66 16.08 -8.34
CA LEU A 28 14.80 15.35 -7.76
C LEU A 28 15.15 14.08 -8.54
N LEU A 29 14.45 13.76 -9.63
CA LEU A 29 14.59 12.48 -10.34
C LEU A 29 16.00 12.21 -10.85
N ASP A 30 16.75 13.25 -11.18
CA ASP A 30 18.13 13.14 -11.66
C ASP A 30 19.17 13.14 -10.54
N ASP A 31 18.76 13.34 -9.28
CA ASP A 31 19.62 13.33 -8.09
C ASP A 31 19.20 12.24 -7.08
N PRO A 32 19.74 11.02 -7.19
CA PRO A 32 19.42 9.94 -6.26
C PRO A 32 19.80 10.25 -4.79
N ALA A 33 20.78 11.12 -4.54
CA ALA A 33 21.13 11.51 -3.18
C ALA A 33 20.05 12.42 -2.57
N ALA A 34 19.55 13.37 -3.34
CA ALA A 34 18.42 14.22 -2.92
C ALA A 34 17.15 13.42 -2.71
N LEU A 35 16.85 12.41 -3.56
CA LEU A 35 15.73 11.49 -3.36
C LEU A 35 15.87 10.69 -2.04
N ARG A 36 17.07 10.16 -1.74
CA ARG A 36 17.32 9.47 -0.47
C ARG A 36 17.13 10.39 0.74
N THR A 37 17.59 11.64 0.64
CA THR A 37 17.39 12.65 1.69
C THR A 37 15.91 12.93 1.90
N GLN A 38 15.15 13.13 0.83
CA GLN A 38 13.70 13.36 0.90
C GLN A 38 12.96 12.15 1.50
N LEU A 39 13.34 10.91 1.11
CA LEU A 39 12.77 9.68 1.67
C LEU A 39 13.08 9.55 3.17
N ALA A 40 14.30 9.90 3.59
CA ALA A 40 14.71 9.89 5.00
C ALA A 40 14.00 10.97 5.82
N GLU A 41 13.65 12.09 5.22
CA GLU A 41 12.92 13.19 5.88
C GLU A 41 11.43 12.91 6.02
N ASP A 42 10.74 12.62 4.91
CA ASP A 42 9.29 12.53 4.85
C ASP A 42 8.78 11.08 5.03
N GLY A 43 9.63 10.07 4.77
CA GLY A 43 9.27 8.65 4.78
C GLY A 43 8.64 8.17 3.47
N TYR A 44 8.51 9.04 2.47
CA TYR A 44 7.92 8.70 1.17
C TYR A 44 8.54 9.51 0.02
N LEU A 45 8.31 9.04 -1.22
CA LEU A 45 8.54 9.77 -2.46
C LEU A 45 7.30 9.65 -3.34
N LEU A 46 6.68 10.74 -3.72
CA LEU A 46 5.64 10.78 -4.74
C LEU A 46 6.27 11.20 -6.07
N ILE A 47 6.14 10.37 -7.09
CA ILE A 47 6.63 10.66 -8.44
C ILE A 47 5.44 10.69 -9.39
N ARG A 48 5.20 11.83 -9.99
CA ARG A 48 4.14 12.04 -10.96
C ARG A 48 4.56 11.57 -12.34
N GLY A 49 3.66 10.86 -13.02
CA GLY A 49 3.85 10.44 -14.40
C GLY A 49 5.08 9.54 -14.61
N PHE A 50 5.42 8.70 -13.64
CA PHE A 50 6.57 7.78 -13.74
C PHE A 50 6.39 6.75 -14.85
N HIS A 51 5.20 6.16 -14.93
CA HIS A 51 4.81 5.28 -16.02
C HIS A 51 4.06 6.06 -17.10
N PRO A 52 4.19 5.71 -18.40
CA PRO A 52 3.32 6.25 -19.43
C PRO A 52 1.85 5.98 -19.09
N ARG A 53 1.02 7.01 -19.13
CA ARG A 53 -0.39 6.94 -18.78
C ARG A 53 -1.13 5.87 -19.57
N GLU A 54 -0.85 5.78 -20.87
CA GLU A 54 -1.49 4.83 -21.80
C GLU A 54 -1.18 3.38 -21.41
N GLU A 55 0.04 3.13 -20.94
CA GLU A 55 0.47 1.80 -20.46
C GLU A 55 -0.36 1.36 -19.24
N ILE A 56 -0.52 2.26 -18.27
CA ILE A 56 -1.33 2.02 -17.06
C ILE A 56 -2.80 1.80 -17.41
N LEU A 57 -3.37 2.63 -18.28
CA LEU A 57 -4.77 2.51 -18.67
C LEU A 57 -5.05 1.24 -19.49
N ALA A 58 -4.10 0.79 -20.32
CA ALA A 58 -4.21 -0.49 -21.03
C ALA A 58 -4.24 -1.68 -20.06
N VAL A 59 -3.37 -1.68 -19.04
CA VAL A 59 -3.39 -2.72 -17.98
C VAL A 59 -4.66 -2.63 -17.15
N ARG A 60 -5.10 -1.42 -16.79
CA ARG A 60 -6.38 -1.21 -16.09
C ARG A 60 -7.55 -1.84 -16.83
N GLN A 61 -7.61 -1.68 -18.14
CA GLN A 61 -8.67 -2.29 -18.96
C GLN A 61 -8.66 -3.83 -18.85
N GLN A 62 -7.48 -4.46 -18.87
CA GLN A 62 -7.35 -5.91 -18.66
C GLN A 62 -7.81 -6.32 -17.26
N MET A 63 -7.44 -5.56 -16.21
CA MET A 63 -7.89 -5.80 -14.86
C MET A 63 -9.41 -5.69 -14.71
N LEU A 64 -10.01 -4.67 -15.32
CA LEU A 64 -11.46 -4.49 -15.31
C LEU A 64 -12.17 -5.62 -16.07
N GLN A 65 -11.59 -6.16 -17.17
CA GLN A 65 -12.14 -7.30 -17.88
C GLN A 65 -12.15 -8.54 -16.97
N ILE A 66 -11.06 -8.81 -16.23
CA ILE A 66 -11.01 -9.90 -15.24
C ILE A 66 -12.13 -9.76 -14.20
N LEU A 67 -12.39 -8.54 -13.72
CA LEU A 67 -13.49 -8.30 -12.78
C LEU A 67 -14.85 -8.47 -13.41
N ALA A 68 -15.03 -8.08 -14.67
CA ALA A 68 -16.27 -8.25 -15.42
C ALA A 68 -16.55 -9.75 -15.67
N ASP A 69 -15.54 -10.52 -16.08
CA ASP A 69 -15.64 -11.96 -16.29
C ASP A 69 -15.99 -12.70 -14.99
N ALA A 70 -15.53 -12.18 -13.85
CA ALA A 70 -15.88 -12.64 -12.51
C ALA A 70 -17.27 -12.13 -12.03
N GLY A 71 -18.00 -11.39 -12.85
CA GLY A 71 -19.34 -10.87 -12.53
C GLY A 71 -19.35 -9.76 -11.46
N ARG A 72 -18.24 -9.04 -11.29
CA ARG A 72 -18.05 -8.02 -10.23
C ARG A 72 -18.28 -6.59 -10.72
N ILE A 73 -18.25 -6.37 -12.04
CA ILE A 73 -18.54 -5.09 -12.69
C ILE A 73 -20.02 -5.04 -13.08
N ASP A 74 -20.61 -3.87 -12.96
CA ASP A 74 -21.97 -3.59 -13.44
C ASP A 74 -22.00 -3.70 -14.97
N PRO A 75 -22.74 -4.68 -15.54
CA PRO A 75 -22.76 -4.92 -16.98
C PRO A 75 -23.52 -3.83 -17.75
N ASP A 76 -24.34 -3.03 -17.08
CA ASP A 76 -25.16 -1.98 -17.70
C ASP A 76 -24.35 -0.65 -17.83
N GLN A 77 -23.07 -0.64 -17.39
CA GLN A 77 -22.20 0.51 -17.47
C GLN A 77 -20.96 0.24 -18.34
N PRO A 78 -20.36 1.27 -18.95
CA PRO A 78 -19.12 1.08 -19.70
C PRO A 78 -18.02 0.47 -18.83
N LEU A 79 -17.33 -0.56 -19.32
CA LEU A 79 -16.28 -1.27 -18.59
C LEU A 79 -15.23 -0.32 -18.02
N VAL A 80 -14.84 0.71 -18.79
CA VAL A 80 -13.82 1.71 -18.38
C VAL A 80 -14.18 2.46 -17.10
N GLU A 81 -15.48 2.57 -16.79
CA GLU A 81 -15.96 3.19 -15.54
C GLU A 81 -15.54 2.39 -14.30
N GLY A 82 -15.38 1.07 -14.42
CA GLY A 82 -15.06 0.20 -13.29
C GLY A 82 -16.14 0.20 -12.22
N ARG A 83 -17.41 0.37 -12.64
CA ARG A 83 -18.54 0.46 -11.71
C ARG A 83 -18.79 -0.89 -11.05
N ILE A 84 -18.94 -0.84 -9.74
CA ILE A 84 -19.13 -2.02 -8.91
C ILE A 84 -20.55 -2.55 -9.09
N ARG A 85 -20.67 -3.85 -9.36
CA ARG A 85 -21.97 -4.54 -9.35
C ARG A 85 -22.47 -4.66 -7.92
N ASP A 86 -23.77 -4.48 -7.71
CA ASP A 86 -24.40 -4.60 -6.40
C ASP A 86 -24.04 -5.94 -5.73
N GLY A 87 -23.59 -5.86 -4.48
CA GLY A 87 -23.16 -7.00 -3.68
C GLY A 87 -21.73 -7.47 -3.93
N ALA A 88 -20.99 -6.91 -4.90
CA ALA A 88 -19.56 -7.20 -5.08
C ALA A 88 -18.73 -6.57 -3.96
N ARG A 89 -17.80 -7.37 -3.38
CA ARG A 89 -16.98 -6.98 -2.23
C ARG A 89 -15.54 -6.74 -2.65
N SER A 90 -14.79 -6.03 -1.79
CA SER A 90 -13.33 -5.87 -1.93
C SER A 90 -12.61 -7.21 -1.87
N THR A 91 -11.49 -7.31 -2.57
CA THR A 91 -10.52 -8.38 -2.36
C THR A 91 -9.11 -7.82 -2.31
N PHE A 92 -8.28 -8.41 -1.44
CA PHE A 92 -6.87 -8.07 -1.27
C PHE A 92 -5.94 -9.09 -1.94
N ARG A 93 -6.51 -10.09 -2.60
CA ARG A 93 -5.83 -11.13 -3.38
C ARG A 93 -6.64 -11.45 -4.63
N GLY A 94 -7.14 -10.40 -5.29
CA GLY A 94 -7.95 -10.55 -6.48
C GLY A 94 -7.15 -10.99 -7.69
N GLY A 95 -7.86 -11.56 -8.67
CA GLY A 95 -7.27 -12.03 -9.92
C GLY A 95 -6.69 -10.95 -10.82
N ILE A 96 -6.82 -9.66 -10.47
CA ILE A 96 -6.31 -8.55 -11.31
C ILE A 96 -4.78 -8.59 -11.50
N GLY A 97 -4.04 -9.26 -10.61
CA GLY A 97 -2.60 -9.50 -10.78
C GLY A 97 -2.25 -10.43 -11.94
N GLU A 98 -3.24 -11.16 -12.47
CA GLU A 98 -3.09 -12.02 -13.65
C GLU A 98 -3.27 -11.25 -14.98
N ALA A 99 -3.55 -9.94 -14.92
CA ALA A 99 -3.60 -9.11 -16.12
C ALA A 99 -2.27 -9.20 -16.89
N PRO A 100 -2.28 -9.56 -18.19
CA PRO A 100 -1.06 -9.81 -18.96
C PRO A 100 -0.04 -8.66 -18.94
N GLY A 101 -0.52 -7.43 -18.89
CA GLY A 101 0.31 -6.23 -18.84
C GLY A 101 0.82 -5.88 -17.44
N PHE A 102 0.36 -6.53 -16.36
CA PHE A 102 0.70 -6.14 -14.99
C PHE A 102 2.18 -6.30 -14.68
N ARG A 103 2.71 -7.52 -14.79
CA ARG A 103 4.14 -7.78 -14.50
C ARG A 103 5.08 -7.01 -15.42
N PRO A 104 4.86 -6.93 -16.74
CA PRO A 104 5.67 -6.10 -17.63
C PRO A 104 5.82 -4.64 -17.20
N VAL A 105 4.84 -4.05 -16.52
CA VAL A 105 4.93 -2.69 -15.99
C VAL A 105 5.75 -2.63 -14.71
N VAL A 106 5.41 -3.45 -13.71
CA VAL A 106 6.04 -3.38 -12.38
C VAL A 106 7.42 -4.06 -12.30
N GLU A 107 7.83 -4.77 -13.34
CA GLU A 107 9.15 -5.38 -13.50
C GLU A 107 9.93 -4.78 -14.68
N HIS A 108 9.41 -3.70 -15.29
CA HIS A 108 10.04 -3.03 -16.43
C HIS A 108 11.44 -2.50 -16.07
N ALA A 109 12.35 -2.51 -17.04
CA ALA A 109 13.71 -1.97 -16.85
C ALA A 109 13.70 -0.55 -16.26
N ARG A 110 12.80 0.32 -16.71
CA ARG A 110 12.62 1.69 -16.19
C ARG A 110 12.50 1.73 -14.65
N ILE A 111 11.63 0.90 -14.05
CA ILE A 111 11.43 0.91 -12.60
C ILE A 111 12.59 0.21 -11.89
N MET A 112 13.13 -0.87 -12.45
CA MET A 112 14.29 -1.57 -11.88
C MET A 112 15.53 -0.67 -11.86
N GLU A 113 15.80 0.07 -12.93
CA GLU A 113 16.91 1.02 -13.02
C GLU A 113 16.72 2.23 -12.10
N PHE A 114 15.47 2.71 -11.95
CA PHE A 114 15.15 3.75 -10.98
C PHE A 114 15.50 3.32 -9.56
N PHE A 115 15.05 2.12 -9.13
CA PHE A 115 15.37 1.60 -7.81
C PHE A 115 16.86 1.28 -7.66
N ALA A 116 17.54 0.82 -8.71
CA ALA A 116 18.99 0.60 -8.67
C ALA A 116 19.76 1.91 -8.41
N ARG A 117 19.36 3.00 -9.02
CA ARG A 117 19.93 4.34 -8.74
C ARG A 117 19.55 4.83 -7.34
N LEU A 118 18.29 4.66 -6.93
CA LEU A 118 17.81 5.09 -5.62
C LEU A 118 18.52 4.33 -4.49
N LEU A 119 18.68 3.01 -4.61
CA LEU A 119 19.27 2.15 -3.60
C LEU A 119 20.81 2.03 -3.71
N GLY A 120 21.39 2.45 -4.83
CA GLY A 120 22.84 2.49 -5.05
C GLY A 120 23.45 1.16 -5.48
N GLY A 121 22.69 0.26 -6.10
CA GLY A 121 23.19 -1.04 -6.59
C GLY A 121 22.12 -1.86 -7.30
N PRO A 122 22.48 -3.04 -7.82
CA PRO A 122 21.53 -3.95 -8.45
C PRO A 122 20.34 -4.25 -7.54
N THR A 123 19.14 -4.15 -8.07
CA THR A 123 17.89 -4.35 -7.32
C THR A 123 17.15 -5.60 -7.75
N MET A 124 16.34 -6.09 -6.85
CA MET A 124 15.36 -7.13 -7.10
C MET A 124 13.98 -6.72 -6.63
N THR A 125 12.95 -7.38 -7.14
CA THR A 125 11.57 -7.25 -6.67
C THR A 125 11.04 -8.61 -6.25
N PHE A 126 10.12 -8.66 -5.30
CA PHE A 126 9.50 -9.92 -4.87
C PHE A 126 8.66 -10.53 -5.99
N ASP A 127 8.61 -11.85 -6.06
CA ASP A 127 7.72 -12.55 -6.99
C ASP A 127 6.25 -12.41 -6.60
N PHE A 128 5.98 -12.33 -5.29
CA PHE A 128 4.66 -12.04 -4.79
C PHE A 128 4.35 -10.54 -5.00
N LYS A 129 3.22 -10.26 -5.64
CA LYS A 129 2.73 -8.90 -5.87
C LYS A 129 1.37 -8.75 -5.19
N TRP A 130 1.23 -7.71 -4.39
CA TRP A 130 -0.05 -7.40 -3.76
C TRP A 130 -0.89 -6.57 -4.71
N THR A 131 -2.06 -7.09 -5.08
CA THR A 131 -3.06 -6.35 -5.84
C THR A 131 -4.29 -6.12 -4.98
N ARG A 132 -4.91 -4.98 -5.14
CA ARG A 132 -6.04 -4.56 -4.30
C ARG A 132 -7.19 -4.09 -5.18
N GLU A 133 -8.35 -4.63 -4.91
CA GLU A 133 -9.63 -4.27 -5.52
C GLU A 133 -10.54 -3.79 -4.39
N VAL A 134 -10.54 -2.47 -4.15
CA VAL A 134 -11.25 -1.88 -3.01
C VAL A 134 -12.60 -1.35 -3.48
N GLY A 135 -13.65 -1.89 -2.92
CA GLY A 135 -15.04 -1.55 -3.20
C GLY A 135 -15.56 -0.41 -2.33
N THR A 136 -16.84 -0.08 -2.52
CA THR A 136 -17.52 0.95 -1.76
C THR A 136 -17.58 0.62 -0.28
N GLY A 137 -17.27 1.60 0.55
CA GLY A 137 -17.28 1.48 2.02
C GLY A 137 -16.01 0.90 2.63
N ASP A 138 -15.08 0.39 1.81
CA ASP A 138 -13.88 -0.26 2.30
C ASP A 138 -12.66 0.67 2.32
N ALA A 139 -11.73 0.37 3.22
CA ALA A 139 -10.45 1.05 3.39
C ALA A 139 -9.38 0.05 3.87
N THR A 140 -8.12 0.46 3.84
CA THR A 140 -7.02 -0.27 4.49
C THR A 140 -6.66 0.43 5.79
N GLY A 141 -6.66 -0.31 6.91
CA GLY A 141 -6.30 0.19 8.23
C GLY A 141 -4.85 0.67 8.32
N ALA A 142 -4.57 1.55 9.27
CA ALA A 142 -3.23 2.08 9.48
C ALA A 142 -2.25 0.99 9.93
N HIS A 143 -1.14 0.83 9.20
CA HIS A 143 -0.15 -0.22 9.48
C HIS A 143 1.27 0.15 9.02
N LEU A 144 2.23 -0.63 9.50
CA LEU A 144 3.61 -0.66 9.02
C LEU A 144 3.81 -1.93 8.19
N ASP A 145 4.43 -1.82 7.03
CA ASP A 145 4.77 -3.00 6.22
C ASP A 145 5.75 -3.95 6.94
N ALA A 146 6.54 -3.42 7.87
CA ALA A 146 7.51 -4.20 8.67
C ALA A 146 6.88 -5.40 9.38
N VAL A 147 5.61 -5.31 9.81
CA VAL A 147 4.94 -6.40 10.53
C VAL A 147 4.60 -7.59 9.63
N TYR A 148 4.54 -7.36 8.33
CA TYR A 148 4.23 -8.40 7.33
C TYR A 148 5.48 -9.01 6.69
N MET A 149 6.56 -8.22 6.51
CA MET A 149 7.72 -8.63 5.73
C MET A 149 9.06 -8.23 6.36
N GLY A 150 9.11 -8.21 7.69
CA GLY A 150 10.29 -7.81 8.47
C GLY A 150 11.38 -8.89 8.61
N ARG A 151 11.30 -10.05 7.90
CA ARG A 151 12.28 -11.13 8.03
C ARG A 151 13.50 -10.96 7.12
N GLY A 152 13.43 -10.02 6.17
CA GLY A 152 14.53 -9.69 5.27
C GLY A 152 15.24 -8.38 5.67
N THR A 153 15.68 -7.65 4.66
CA THR A 153 16.32 -6.34 4.87
C THR A 153 15.36 -5.30 5.44
N PRO A 154 15.80 -4.45 6.38
CA PRO A 154 15.01 -3.30 6.80
C PRO A 154 14.92 -2.19 5.73
N ASN A 155 15.73 -2.27 4.67
CA ASN A 155 15.80 -1.29 3.59
C ASN A 155 14.84 -1.59 2.43
N LEU A 156 13.90 -2.52 2.61
CA LEU A 156 12.87 -2.82 1.64
C LEU A 156 11.98 -1.59 1.41
N LEU A 157 11.72 -1.26 0.15
CA LEU A 157 10.83 -0.19 -0.24
C LEU A 157 9.57 -0.75 -0.88
N THR A 158 8.44 -0.19 -0.49
CA THR A 158 7.15 -0.41 -1.14
C THR A 158 6.96 0.63 -2.23
N CYS A 159 6.53 0.19 -3.41
CA CYS A 159 6.04 1.04 -4.48
C CYS A 159 4.56 0.76 -4.68
N TRP A 160 3.73 1.72 -4.31
CA TRP A 160 2.30 1.70 -4.57
C TRP A 160 2.02 2.31 -5.94
N THR A 161 1.29 1.59 -6.79
CA THR A 161 0.94 2.03 -8.15
C THR A 161 -0.58 2.05 -8.29
N PRO A 162 -1.20 3.21 -8.60
CA PRO A 162 -2.60 3.33 -8.96
C PRO A 162 -2.81 2.82 -10.41
N TRP A 163 -3.78 1.96 -10.61
CA TRP A 163 -4.17 1.48 -11.96
C TRP A 163 -5.32 2.31 -12.52
N GLY A 164 -5.11 3.63 -12.58
CA GLY A 164 -6.05 4.64 -13.06
C GLY A 164 -5.96 5.92 -12.24
N ASP A 165 -6.78 6.89 -12.60
CA ASP A 165 -6.94 8.10 -11.78
C ASP A 165 -7.76 7.73 -10.54
N ILE A 166 -7.26 8.13 -9.36
CA ILE A 166 -7.88 7.81 -8.06
C ILE A 166 -7.93 9.08 -7.23
N SER A 167 -9.14 9.54 -6.92
CA SER A 167 -9.36 10.65 -5.99
C SER A 167 -9.41 10.17 -4.53
N PRO A 168 -9.25 11.07 -3.55
CA PRO A 168 -9.40 10.72 -2.13
C PRO A 168 -10.72 10.03 -1.80
N GLU A 169 -11.81 10.37 -2.48
CA GLU A 169 -13.12 9.73 -2.32
C GLU A 169 -13.14 8.28 -2.82
N GLN A 170 -12.23 7.93 -3.72
CA GLN A 170 -12.11 6.56 -4.26
C GLN A 170 -11.12 5.69 -3.48
N GLY A 171 -10.57 6.18 -2.38
CA GLY A 171 -9.72 5.37 -1.51
C GLY A 171 -8.22 5.46 -1.83
N THR A 172 -7.66 6.68 -1.92
CA THR A 172 -6.21 6.88 -2.11
C THR A 172 -5.39 6.38 -0.93
N LEU A 173 -4.12 6.06 -1.20
CA LEU A 173 -3.16 5.83 -0.13
C LEU A 173 -2.86 7.15 0.60
N ALA A 174 -2.80 7.09 1.93
CA ALA A 174 -2.41 8.17 2.80
C ALA A 174 -1.19 7.79 3.63
N ILE A 175 -0.26 8.71 3.80
CA ILE A 175 0.97 8.57 4.58
C ILE A 175 0.88 9.43 5.83
N LEU A 176 1.26 8.89 6.98
CA LEU A 176 1.57 9.72 8.14
C LEU A 176 3.02 10.20 8.01
N VAL A 177 3.16 11.44 7.55
CA VAL A 177 4.45 12.03 7.15
C VAL A 177 5.43 12.03 8.33
N GLY A 178 6.62 11.50 8.09
CA GLY A 178 7.68 11.42 9.09
C GLY A 178 7.47 10.37 10.20
N SER A 179 6.40 9.58 10.19
CA SER A 179 6.08 8.58 11.22
C SER A 179 7.20 7.59 11.50
N HIS A 180 8.06 7.31 10.52
CA HIS A 180 9.23 6.42 10.65
C HIS A 180 10.33 6.96 11.59
N ARG A 181 10.32 8.25 11.94
CA ARG A 181 11.38 8.92 12.71
C ARG A 181 10.89 9.89 13.80
N LEU A 182 9.60 10.23 13.82
CA LEU A 182 9.05 11.14 14.83
C LEU A 182 9.17 10.54 16.23
N PRO A 183 9.62 11.32 17.25
CA PRO A 183 9.86 10.80 18.61
C PRO A 183 8.65 10.14 19.25
N GLY A 184 7.43 10.63 18.98
CA GLY A 184 6.20 10.02 19.49
C GLY A 184 5.94 8.60 19.01
N TRP A 185 6.61 8.15 17.94
CA TRP A 185 6.46 6.82 17.34
C TRP A 185 7.52 5.81 17.80
N GLU A 186 8.47 6.22 18.62
CA GLU A 186 9.60 5.36 19.02
C GLU A 186 9.14 4.06 19.70
N GLN A 187 8.24 4.15 20.68
CA GLN A 187 7.70 2.97 21.36
C GLN A 187 6.91 2.06 20.42
N VAL A 188 6.13 2.64 19.50
CA VAL A 188 5.40 1.88 18.46
C VAL A 188 6.38 1.11 17.57
N HIS A 189 7.50 1.72 17.16
CA HIS A 189 8.52 1.03 16.36
C HIS A 189 9.27 -0.05 17.13
N GLN A 190 9.42 0.10 18.45
CA GLN A 190 10.09 -0.89 19.30
C GLN A 190 9.21 -2.08 19.67
N THR A 191 7.89 -1.94 19.59
CA THR A 191 6.89 -2.95 19.92
C THR A 191 6.20 -3.48 18.66
N TYR A 192 5.15 -2.81 18.21
CA TYR A 192 4.40 -3.18 17.01
C TYR A 192 5.31 -3.30 15.77
N GLY A 193 6.24 -2.37 15.56
CA GLY A 193 7.16 -2.39 14.41
C GLY A 193 8.17 -3.56 14.39
N ARG A 194 8.23 -4.37 15.46
CA ARG A 194 9.02 -5.62 15.55
C ARG A 194 8.16 -6.88 15.53
N MET A 195 6.85 -6.72 15.48
CA MET A 195 5.92 -7.82 15.38
C MET A 195 6.05 -8.48 14.01
N ASP A 196 5.74 -9.79 13.97
CA ASP A 196 5.56 -10.54 12.73
C ASP A 196 4.19 -11.21 12.79
N VAL A 197 3.27 -10.82 11.93
CA VAL A 197 1.88 -11.29 11.94
C VAL A 197 1.75 -12.82 11.84
N ASP A 198 2.67 -13.49 11.13
CA ASP A 198 2.66 -14.93 10.98
C ASP A 198 3.23 -15.65 12.19
N ARG A 199 4.29 -15.11 12.79
CA ARG A 199 4.93 -15.68 13.99
C ARG A 199 4.10 -15.46 15.24
N ASP A 200 3.57 -14.23 15.37
CA ASP A 200 2.96 -13.78 16.63
C ASP A 200 1.44 -13.99 16.63
N HIS A 201 0.86 -14.35 15.48
CA HIS A 201 -0.60 -14.56 15.30
C HIS A 201 -1.45 -13.36 15.75
N VAL A 202 -1.03 -12.16 15.40
CA VAL A 202 -1.68 -10.90 15.79
C VAL A 202 -2.32 -10.25 14.55
N GLU A 203 -3.41 -9.52 14.75
CA GLU A 203 -3.96 -8.62 13.73
C GLU A 203 -2.88 -7.69 13.21
N GLY A 204 -2.83 -7.51 11.88
CA GLY A 204 -1.75 -6.75 11.26
C GLY A 204 -1.95 -5.23 11.29
N TRP A 205 -3.19 -4.74 11.33
CA TRP A 205 -3.45 -3.31 11.37
C TRP A 205 -3.28 -2.75 12.78
N PHE A 206 -2.46 -1.69 12.88
CA PHE A 206 -2.23 -1.01 14.15
C PHE A 206 -3.49 -0.27 14.62
N SER A 207 -4.24 0.35 13.71
CA SER A 207 -5.47 1.06 14.05
C SER A 207 -6.44 1.17 12.87
N ASN A 208 -7.71 1.16 13.21
CA ASN A 208 -8.82 1.53 12.33
C ASN A 208 -9.26 2.99 12.53
N ASP A 209 -8.63 3.74 13.43
CA ASP A 209 -8.82 5.17 13.60
C ASP A 209 -7.50 5.95 13.38
N PRO A 210 -7.18 6.32 12.13
CA PRO A 210 -5.95 7.06 11.82
C PRO A 210 -5.91 8.47 12.43
N ARG A 211 -7.07 9.09 12.70
CA ARG A 211 -7.13 10.43 13.33
C ARG A 211 -6.56 10.39 14.75
N HIS A 212 -6.98 9.39 15.52
CA HIS A 212 -6.48 9.18 16.87
C HIS A 212 -4.97 9.02 16.89
N LEU A 213 -4.39 8.34 15.89
CA LEU A 213 -2.94 8.12 15.81
C LEU A 213 -2.15 9.42 15.68
N ALA A 214 -2.56 10.32 14.79
CA ALA A 214 -1.88 11.61 14.61
C ALA A 214 -2.00 12.48 15.87
N ALA A 215 -3.16 12.45 16.54
CA ALA A 215 -3.37 13.18 17.79
C ALA A 215 -2.53 12.62 18.96
N THR A 216 -2.34 11.29 19.02
CA THR A 216 -1.65 10.62 20.13
C THR A 216 -0.12 10.64 19.94
N TYR A 217 0.36 10.32 18.74
CA TYR A 217 1.78 10.10 18.48
C TYR A 217 2.44 11.21 17.65
N GLY A 218 1.65 12.18 17.20
CA GLY A 218 2.10 13.27 16.34
C GLY A 218 2.20 12.86 14.85
N GLY A 219 2.49 13.84 14.02
CA GLY A 219 2.54 13.73 12.57
C GLY A 219 1.30 14.29 11.90
N GLN A 220 1.34 14.33 10.58
CA GLN A 220 0.22 14.78 9.75
C GLN A 220 -0.07 13.73 8.67
N TRP A 221 -1.31 13.31 8.57
CA TRP A 221 -1.75 12.50 7.45
C TRP A 221 -1.75 13.34 6.17
N ALA A 222 -1.22 12.78 5.11
CA ALA A 222 -1.23 13.40 3.79
C ALA A 222 -1.61 12.39 2.71
N THR A 223 -2.36 12.84 1.74
CA THR A 223 -2.72 12.12 0.52
C THR A 223 -2.78 13.09 -0.66
N THR A 224 -3.21 12.63 -1.81
CA THR A 224 -3.43 13.46 -3.00
C THR A 224 -4.37 12.74 -3.96
N THR A 225 -4.85 13.43 -4.97
CA THR A 225 -5.37 12.76 -6.17
C THR A 225 -4.20 12.18 -6.94
N PHE A 226 -4.26 10.88 -7.22
CA PHE A 226 -3.27 10.20 -8.05
C PHE A 226 -3.77 10.09 -9.48
N ASN A 227 -2.89 10.32 -10.44
CA ASN A 227 -3.15 10.11 -11.85
C ASN A 227 -2.56 8.77 -12.30
N ALA A 228 -3.15 8.19 -13.35
CA ALA A 228 -2.56 7.02 -14.00
C ALA A 228 -1.13 7.32 -14.45
N GLY A 229 -0.17 6.54 -13.97
CA GLY A 229 1.26 6.75 -14.19
C GLY A 229 2.03 7.25 -12.98
N ASP A 230 1.36 7.77 -11.96
CA ASP A 230 2.01 8.16 -10.70
C ASP A 230 2.47 6.91 -9.94
N ILE A 231 3.48 7.06 -9.07
CA ILE A 231 3.87 6.07 -8.07
C ILE A 231 4.13 6.75 -6.73
N LEU A 232 3.85 6.00 -5.65
CA LEU A 232 4.18 6.41 -4.28
C LEU A 232 5.10 5.37 -3.66
N ILE A 233 6.31 5.79 -3.26
CA ILE A 233 7.33 4.92 -2.68
C ILE A 233 7.49 5.24 -1.20
N PHE A 234 7.59 4.23 -0.35
CA PHE A 234 7.81 4.42 1.10
C PHE A 234 8.53 3.22 1.72
N GLY A 235 9.15 3.49 2.87
CA GLY A 235 9.86 2.45 3.64
C GLY A 235 8.93 1.65 4.54
N MET A 236 9.37 0.47 4.95
CA MET A 236 8.60 -0.47 5.78
C MET A 236 8.13 0.10 7.12
N ARG A 237 8.79 1.16 7.64
CA ARG A 237 8.47 1.80 8.92
C ARG A 237 7.62 3.05 8.76
N THR A 238 7.22 3.40 7.55
CA THR A 238 6.30 4.51 7.29
C THR A 238 4.87 4.05 7.54
N LEU A 239 4.19 4.67 8.50
CA LEU A 239 2.78 4.38 8.77
C LEU A 239 1.93 4.89 7.62
N HIS A 240 1.09 4.02 7.13
CA HIS A 240 0.20 4.34 6.01
C HIS A 240 -1.17 3.66 6.17
N ALA A 241 -2.14 4.21 5.49
CA ALA A 241 -3.52 3.73 5.44
C ALA A 241 -4.12 4.06 4.08
N SER A 242 -5.38 3.77 3.83
CA SER A 242 -6.10 4.37 2.73
C SER A 242 -7.27 5.20 3.21
N THR A 243 -7.70 6.18 2.40
CA THR A 243 -9.02 6.79 2.57
C THR A 243 -10.09 5.74 2.24
N THR A 244 -11.32 5.96 2.71
CA THR A 244 -12.44 5.09 2.39
C THR A 244 -12.90 5.32 0.95
N ASN A 245 -13.13 4.25 0.20
CA ASN A 245 -13.78 4.37 -1.10
C ASN A 245 -15.28 4.63 -0.90
N THR A 246 -15.71 5.87 -1.07
CA THR A 246 -17.12 6.28 -1.00
C THR A 246 -17.82 6.26 -2.36
N THR A 247 -17.09 5.92 -3.42
CA THR A 247 -17.60 5.88 -4.79
C THR A 247 -18.20 4.52 -5.13
N GLN A 248 -18.94 4.46 -6.24
CA GLN A 248 -19.45 3.21 -6.81
C GLN A 248 -18.48 2.58 -7.82
N ARG A 249 -17.17 2.87 -7.71
CA ARG A 249 -16.13 2.37 -8.63
C ARG A 249 -15.06 1.63 -7.86
N PHE A 250 -14.56 0.52 -8.40
CA PHE A 250 -13.40 -0.14 -7.80
C PHE A 250 -12.17 0.78 -7.82
N ARG A 251 -11.49 0.87 -6.68
CA ARG A 251 -10.11 1.36 -6.63
C ARG A 251 -9.18 0.19 -6.91
N LEU A 252 -8.42 0.26 -8.00
CA LEU A 252 -7.45 -0.74 -8.39
C LEU A 252 -6.04 -0.20 -8.12
N SER A 253 -5.25 -0.94 -7.37
CA SER A 253 -3.85 -0.59 -7.08
C SER A 253 -3.01 -1.84 -6.83
N SER A 254 -1.70 -1.66 -6.85
CA SER A 254 -0.76 -2.70 -6.44
C SER A 254 0.32 -2.14 -5.51
N ASP A 255 0.79 -3.01 -4.61
CA ASP A 255 1.99 -2.78 -3.81
C ASP A 255 3.06 -3.76 -4.29
N THR A 256 4.15 -3.24 -4.81
CA THR A 256 5.33 -4.02 -5.21
C THR A 256 6.51 -3.68 -4.32
N ARG A 257 7.43 -4.60 -4.16
CA ARG A 257 8.54 -4.47 -3.20
C ARG A 257 9.87 -4.50 -3.93
N TYR A 258 10.77 -3.57 -3.59
CA TYR A 258 12.09 -3.45 -4.19
C TYR A 258 13.16 -3.32 -3.11
N GLN A 259 14.27 -4.03 -3.29
CA GLN A 259 15.43 -3.99 -2.41
C GLN A 259 16.71 -4.20 -3.19
N LEU A 260 17.87 -3.97 -2.58
CA LEU A 260 19.13 -4.42 -3.15
C LEU A 260 19.15 -5.94 -3.27
N ALA A 261 19.65 -6.43 -4.39
CA ALA A 261 19.78 -7.88 -4.63
C ALA A 261 20.80 -8.56 -3.68
N SER A 262 21.71 -7.76 -3.09
CA SER A 262 22.69 -8.23 -2.10
C SER A 262 22.16 -8.31 -0.68
N ASP A 263 20.99 -7.72 -0.42
CA ASP A 263 20.42 -7.66 0.93
C ASP A 263 19.70 -8.97 1.31
N PRO A 264 19.58 -9.29 2.61
CA PRO A 264 18.77 -10.42 3.07
C PRO A 264 17.35 -10.37 2.54
N ILE A 265 16.82 -11.49 2.10
CA ILE A 265 15.51 -11.62 1.48
C ILE A 265 14.55 -12.32 2.45
N ASP A 266 13.33 -11.84 2.54
CA ASP A 266 12.23 -12.59 3.17
C ASP A 266 11.73 -13.64 2.16
N GLU A 267 12.17 -14.88 2.35
CA GLU A 267 11.97 -15.98 1.41
C GLU A 267 10.51 -16.39 1.19
N ARG A 268 9.58 -15.93 2.05
CA ARG A 268 8.15 -16.19 1.87
C ARG A 268 7.59 -15.57 0.58
N TRP A 269 8.23 -14.52 0.10
CA TRP A 269 7.76 -13.71 -1.03
C TRP A 269 8.44 -14.02 -2.36
N ILE A 270 9.32 -15.02 -2.36
CA ILE A 270 10.10 -15.45 -3.52
C ILE A 270 9.68 -16.85 -3.95
N ALA A 271 9.52 -17.05 -5.25
CA ALA A 271 9.26 -18.34 -5.84
C ALA A 271 10.50 -19.27 -5.71
N LYS A 272 10.30 -20.51 -5.34
CA LYS A 272 11.38 -21.49 -5.18
C LYS A 272 11.09 -22.76 -5.96
N ALA A 273 12.08 -23.20 -6.76
CA ALA A 273 12.03 -24.50 -7.47
C ALA A 273 10.71 -24.73 -8.24
N GLY A 274 10.22 -23.72 -8.95
CA GLY A 274 8.98 -23.79 -9.74
C GLY A 274 7.69 -23.73 -8.91
N LYS A 275 7.79 -23.50 -7.59
CA LYS A 275 6.62 -23.27 -6.72
C LYS A 275 6.40 -21.78 -6.51
N PRO A 276 5.14 -21.31 -6.45
CA PRO A 276 4.83 -19.92 -6.15
C PRO A 276 5.32 -19.54 -4.75
N PRO A 277 5.45 -18.24 -4.45
CA PRO A 277 5.75 -17.76 -3.11
C PRO A 277 4.77 -18.31 -2.07
N ILE A 278 5.28 -18.66 -0.88
CA ILE A 278 4.46 -19.21 0.21
C ILE A 278 3.45 -18.16 0.70
N GLY A 279 3.87 -16.90 0.74
CA GLY A 279 3.06 -15.83 1.29
C GLY A 279 2.94 -15.92 2.81
N HIS A 280 1.82 -15.43 3.35
CA HIS A 280 1.47 -15.62 4.75
C HIS A 280 1.04 -17.06 5.03
N TYR A 281 1.59 -17.67 6.07
CA TYR A 281 1.30 -19.07 6.41
C TYR A 281 0.58 -19.25 7.76
N GLY A 282 0.52 -18.23 8.61
CA GLY A 282 -0.06 -18.34 9.95
C GLY A 282 -1.55 -18.04 10.07
N TRP A 283 -2.16 -17.45 9.05
CA TRP A 283 -3.50 -16.85 9.14
C TRP A 283 -4.69 -17.83 9.20
N HIS A 284 -4.46 -19.11 8.95
CA HIS A 284 -5.56 -20.08 8.82
C HIS A 284 -5.68 -21.06 10.01
N ALA A 285 -4.75 -21.03 10.96
CA ALA A 285 -4.64 -22.07 11.97
C ALA A 285 -5.30 -21.74 13.33
N ALA A 286 -5.50 -20.46 13.66
CA ALA A 286 -6.13 -20.02 14.91
C ALA A 286 -6.71 -18.60 14.77
N PRO A 287 -7.64 -18.18 15.64
CA PRO A 287 -8.04 -16.78 15.73
C PRO A 287 -6.83 -15.89 16.01
N LEU A 288 -6.73 -14.76 15.29
CA LEU A 288 -5.68 -13.78 15.56
C LEU A 288 -5.91 -13.11 16.91
N VAL A 289 -4.81 -12.80 17.61
CA VAL A 289 -4.85 -11.96 18.79
C VAL A 289 -5.25 -10.54 18.37
N PRO A 290 -6.27 -9.94 18.99
CA PRO A 290 -6.69 -8.58 18.68
C PRO A 290 -5.56 -7.58 18.94
N MET A 291 -5.38 -6.61 18.03
CA MET A 291 -4.39 -5.55 18.19
C MET A 291 -4.59 -4.74 19.47
N ALA A 292 -5.84 -4.55 19.90
CA ALA A 292 -6.16 -3.87 21.15
C ALA A 292 -5.55 -4.54 22.39
N ASP A 293 -5.49 -5.88 22.40
CA ASP A 293 -4.87 -6.64 23.51
C ASP A 293 -3.36 -6.45 23.52
N LYS A 294 -2.74 -6.50 22.34
CA LYS A 294 -1.31 -6.24 22.19
C LYS A 294 -0.92 -4.81 22.55
N LYS A 295 -1.71 -3.82 22.20
CA LYS A 295 -1.46 -2.44 22.62
C LYS A 295 -1.45 -2.28 24.12
N ARG A 296 -2.38 -2.93 24.85
CA ARG A 296 -2.37 -2.94 26.33
C ARG A 296 -1.11 -3.60 26.89
N GLU A 297 -0.72 -4.76 26.34
CA GLU A 297 0.53 -5.44 26.71
C GLU A 297 1.76 -4.57 26.51
N TRP A 298 1.80 -3.78 25.44
CA TRP A 298 2.91 -2.88 25.12
C TRP A 298 2.86 -1.52 25.81
N GLY A 299 1.80 -1.23 26.58
CA GLY A 299 1.61 0.07 27.23
C GLY A 299 1.37 1.22 26.26
N LEU A 300 0.71 0.95 25.12
CA LEU A 300 0.36 1.93 24.09
C LEU A 300 -1.08 2.47 24.24
N VAL A 301 -1.84 1.97 25.19
CA VAL A 301 -3.20 2.39 25.59
C VAL A 301 -3.37 2.18 27.08
#